data_69067679ddd59021fb1096ecaeb9f8c4
#
_entry.id   69067679ddd59021fb1096ecaeb9f8c4
#
_cell.length_a   1.000
_cell.length_b   1.000
_cell.length_c   1.000
_cell.angle_alpha   90.00
_cell.angle_beta   90.00
_cell.angle_gamma   90.00
#
_symmetry.space_group_name_H-M   'P 1'
#
loop_
_entity.id
_entity.type
_entity.pdbx_description
1 polymer ?
#
loop_
_entity_poly.entity_id
_entity_poly.type
_entity_poly.pdbx_seq_one_letter_code
_entity_poly.pdbx_strand_id
1 'polypeptide(L)'
;GSKGNCALVEGPQGLIMIDNGLSRRETLKRMAELGLSADDVAALVITHEHGDHIKGLDVWCKHWHGPLFASRDTLSCKENLAHLPVEEFDPGDTLPIAGIHVQTYSTSHDVINPVGYRFNALDDSIGFATDTGELSSKAIGILKDCRVLALESNHDVTMLREGPYPRFLQERILSTKGHLSNNQAAEAARELVTDRTEQLIAMHISQDNNRPSLTVKSYANALDASLDDELGSSATRLQGPRKLSIRPASQYQPTTIQ
;
A
#
# COMPACT_ATOMS: atom_id res chain seq x y z
N GLY A 1 -8.00 0.85 2.11
CA GLY A 1 -9.20 1.43 1.47
C GLY A 1 -9.75 2.59 2.29
N SER A 2 -10.76 3.29 1.79
CA SER A 2 -11.30 4.57 2.30
C SER A 2 -11.76 4.60 3.77
N LYS A 3 -11.76 3.48 4.47
CA LYS A 3 -12.08 3.41 5.92
C LYS A 3 -10.84 3.44 6.83
N GLY A 4 -9.67 3.43 6.26
CA GLY A 4 -8.39 3.54 6.93
C GLY A 4 -7.39 2.51 6.43
N ASN A 5 -6.18 2.99 6.20
CA ASN A 5 -5.04 2.23 5.73
C ASN A 5 -3.95 2.24 6.80
N CYS A 6 -3.32 1.11 7.00
CA CYS A 6 -2.15 0.94 7.86
C CYS A 6 -1.48 -0.37 7.46
N ALA A 7 -0.18 -0.35 7.25
CA ALA A 7 0.61 -1.56 7.04
C ALA A 7 1.83 -1.57 7.96
N LEU A 8 2.38 -2.74 8.22
CA LEU A 8 3.58 -2.93 9.03
C LEU A 8 4.59 -3.73 8.23
N VAL A 9 5.82 -3.25 8.19
CA VAL A 9 6.98 -3.95 7.64
C VAL A 9 7.94 -4.23 8.77
N GLU A 10 8.28 -5.50 8.97
CA GLU A 10 9.25 -5.91 9.99
C GLU A 10 10.67 -5.72 9.47
N GLY A 11 11.47 -5.00 10.22
CA GLY A 11 12.90 -4.81 9.99
C GLY A 11 13.72 -5.35 11.16
N PRO A 12 15.05 -5.44 11.02
CA PRO A 12 15.94 -5.95 12.08
C PRO A 12 15.87 -5.19 13.40
N GLN A 13 15.41 -3.95 13.40
CA GLN A 13 15.34 -3.08 14.58
C GLN A 13 13.90 -2.71 14.97
N GLY A 14 12.91 -3.46 14.52
CA GLY A 14 11.51 -3.25 14.84
C GLY A 14 10.63 -2.99 13.60
N LEU A 15 9.39 -2.62 13.85
CA LEU A 15 8.39 -2.44 12.79
C LEU A 15 8.44 -1.02 12.21
N ILE A 16 8.34 -0.92 10.90
CA ILE A 16 8.00 0.34 10.23
C ILE A 16 6.50 0.33 9.96
N MET A 17 5.79 1.28 10.54
CA MET A 17 4.38 1.50 10.24
C MET A 17 4.26 2.38 9.01
N ILE A 18 3.47 1.96 8.01
CA ILE A 18 3.14 2.74 6.82
C ILE A 18 1.71 3.23 7.00
N ASP A 19 1.55 4.53 7.10
CA ASP A 19 0.29 5.23 7.35
C ASP A 19 -0.40 4.87 8.70
N ASN A 20 -1.26 5.73 9.17
CA ASN A 20 -2.09 5.52 10.34
C ASN A 20 -3.49 6.08 10.12
N GLY A 21 -4.21 5.48 9.18
CA GLY A 21 -5.57 5.87 8.79
C GLY A 21 -6.67 5.32 9.69
N LEU A 22 -6.35 4.37 10.58
CA LEU A 22 -7.27 3.81 11.56
C LEU A 22 -7.20 4.59 12.87
N SER A 23 -8.25 4.49 13.71
CA SER A 23 -8.14 5.02 15.08
C SER A 23 -7.06 4.24 15.85
N ARG A 24 -6.38 4.93 16.80
CA ARG A 24 -5.37 4.28 17.66
C ARG A 24 -5.89 3.00 18.32
N ARG A 25 -7.12 3.00 18.82
CA ARG A 25 -7.75 1.82 19.40
C ARG A 25 -7.85 0.66 18.41
N GLU A 26 -8.28 0.93 17.18
CA GLU A 26 -8.41 -0.10 16.16
C GLU A 26 -7.04 -0.61 15.67
N THR A 27 -6.06 0.29 15.52
CA THR A 27 -4.68 -0.09 15.18
C THR A 27 -4.12 -1.03 16.25
N LEU A 28 -4.17 -0.65 17.54
CA LEU A 28 -3.68 -1.48 18.64
C LEU A 28 -4.40 -2.82 18.75
N LYS A 29 -5.73 -2.84 18.54
CA LYS A 29 -6.50 -4.09 18.53
C LYS A 29 -5.97 -5.04 17.47
N ARG A 30 -5.77 -4.57 16.22
CA ARG A 30 -5.27 -5.39 15.11
C ARG A 30 -3.82 -5.82 15.31
N MET A 31 -2.98 -4.95 15.88
CA MET A 31 -1.62 -5.33 16.25
C MET A 31 -1.61 -6.43 17.30
N ALA A 32 -2.46 -6.34 18.33
CA ALA A 32 -2.58 -7.37 19.36
C ALA A 32 -3.06 -8.74 18.80
N GLU A 33 -3.91 -8.75 17.76
CA GLU A 33 -4.30 -9.99 17.05
C GLU A 33 -3.11 -10.69 16.40
N LEU A 34 -2.03 -9.94 16.10
CA LEU A 34 -0.76 -10.44 15.57
C LEU A 34 0.31 -10.66 16.65
N GLY A 35 -0.01 -10.44 17.92
CA GLY A 35 0.96 -10.48 19.02
C GLY A 35 1.90 -9.29 19.08
N LEU A 36 1.54 -8.17 18.42
CA LEU A 36 2.34 -6.94 18.31
C LEU A 36 1.76 -5.84 19.21
N SER A 37 2.61 -4.89 19.59
CA SER A 37 2.28 -3.73 20.40
C SER A 37 2.79 -2.42 19.78
N ALA A 38 2.41 -1.28 20.36
CA ALA A 38 2.95 0.01 19.92
C ALA A 38 4.46 0.15 20.17
N ASP A 39 5.00 -0.57 21.15
CA ASP A 39 6.42 -0.52 21.51
C ASP A 39 7.30 -1.22 20.46
N ASP A 40 6.70 -2.09 19.63
CA ASP A 40 7.40 -2.74 18.53
C ASP A 40 7.60 -1.81 17.32
N VAL A 41 6.88 -0.66 17.28
CA VAL A 41 6.97 0.29 16.17
C VAL A 41 8.19 1.17 16.32
N ALA A 42 9.21 0.91 15.51
CA ALA A 42 10.46 1.65 15.49
C ALA A 42 10.38 2.97 14.72
N ALA A 43 9.53 3.04 13.70
CA ALA A 43 9.33 4.24 12.87
C ALA A 43 7.95 4.25 12.21
N LEU A 44 7.50 5.44 11.80
CA LEU A 44 6.29 5.64 11.02
C LEU A 44 6.61 6.43 9.77
N VAL A 45 6.14 5.96 8.61
CA VAL A 45 6.30 6.62 7.32
C VAL A 45 4.92 6.91 6.71
N ILE A 46 4.72 8.09 6.12
CA ILE A 46 3.44 8.52 5.55
C ILE A 46 3.54 8.56 4.03
N THR A 47 2.58 7.95 3.36
CA THR A 47 2.47 7.99 1.90
C THR A 47 1.96 9.33 1.39
N HIS A 48 0.90 9.86 2.01
CA HIS A 48 0.26 11.12 1.67
C HIS A 48 -0.77 11.56 2.73
N GLU A 49 -1.36 12.75 2.55
CA GLU A 49 -2.17 13.42 3.58
C GLU A 49 -3.70 13.20 3.46
N HIS A 50 -4.20 12.21 2.74
CA HIS A 50 -5.64 11.89 2.79
C HIS A 50 -6.07 11.32 4.14
N GLY A 51 -7.30 11.60 4.54
CA GLY A 51 -7.81 11.27 5.87
C GLY A 51 -7.75 9.77 6.21
N ASP A 52 -7.94 8.91 5.24
CA ASP A 52 -7.86 7.46 5.43
C ASP A 52 -6.42 6.91 5.55
N HIS A 53 -5.41 7.79 5.44
CA HIS A 53 -4.00 7.50 5.70
C HIS A 53 -3.47 8.14 6.98
N ILE A 54 -4.03 9.29 7.41
CA ILE A 54 -3.48 10.06 8.54
C ILE A 54 -4.49 10.31 9.68
N LYS A 55 -5.74 9.86 9.58
CA LYS A 55 -6.80 10.16 10.56
C LYS A 55 -6.46 9.79 12.00
N GLY A 56 -5.70 8.73 12.21
CA GLY A 56 -5.27 8.27 13.53
C GLY A 56 -3.99 8.91 14.05
N LEU A 57 -3.25 9.60 13.17
CA LEU A 57 -1.87 10.01 13.40
C LEU A 57 -1.69 10.94 14.61
N ASP A 58 -2.51 11.98 14.76
CA ASP A 58 -2.42 12.91 15.90
C ASP A 58 -2.57 12.17 17.26
N VAL A 59 -3.55 11.29 17.35
CA VAL A 59 -3.77 10.50 18.57
C VAL A 59 -2.67 9.46 18.78
N TRP A 60 -2.15 8.87 17.70
CA TRP A 60 -1.03 7.94 17.78
C TRP A 60 0.21 8.62 18.34
N CYS A 61 0.62 9.76 17.77
CA CYS A 61 1.81 10.50 18.16
C CYS A 61 1.75 11.09 19.57
N LYS A 62 0.57 11.30 20.16
CA LYS A 62 0.44 11.67 21.58
C LYS A 62 0.92 10.60 22.56
N HIS A 63 1.01 9.35 22.12
CA HIS A 63 1.36 8.20 22.96
C HIS A 63 2.55 7.39 22.42
N TRP A 64 3.08 7.76 21.27
CA TRP A 64 4.21 7.15 20.62
C TRP A 64 5.16 8.26 20.14
N HIS A 65 6.44 8.14 20.43
CA HIS A 65 7.42 9.22 20.25
C HIS A 65 8.60 8.80 19.37
N GLY A 66 8.44 7.79 18.55
CA GLY A 66 9.45 7.41 17.57
C GLY A 66 9.52 8.38 16.37
N PRO A 67 10.49 8.20 15.48
CA PRO A 67 10.67 9.03 14.29
C PRO A 67 9.50 8.89 13.30
N LEU A 68 8.98 10.03 12.87
CA LEU A 68 7.89 10.16 11.87
C LEU A 68 8.47 10.76 10.60
N PHE A 69 8.35 10.05 9.49
CA PHE A 69 8.84 10.47 8.18
C PHE A 69 7.68 10.77 7.23
N ALA A 70 7.78 11.87 6.50
CA ALA A 70 6.86 12.21 5.40
C ALA A 70 7.59 12.99 4.32
N SER A 71 7.10 12.93 3.09
CA SER A 71 7.59 13.82 2.04
C SER A 71 7.31 15.28 2.40
N ARG A 72 8.17 16.18 1.90
CA ARG A 72 8.10 17.62 2.18
C ARG A 72 6.68 18.17 2.00
N ASP A 73 6.27 19.01 2.94
CA ASP A 73 4.96 19.69 3.00
C ASP A 73 3.73 18.77 3.18
N THR A 74 3.87 17.45 3.18
CA THR A 74 2.74 16.50 3.30
C THR A 74 1.95 16.70 4.60
N LEU A 75 2.61 16.82 5.74
CA LEU A 75 1.91 16.99 7.02
C LEU A 75 1.74 18.44 7.43
N SER A 76 2.64 19.34 7.02
CA SER A 76 2.56 20.77 7.34
C SER A 76 1.35 21.46 6.70
N CYS A 77 0.82 20.93 5.59
CA CYS A 77 -0.41 21.42 4.96
C CYS A 77 -1.68 21.13 5.78
N LYS A 78 -1.61 20.27 6.80
CA LYS A 78 -2.71 19.91 7.71
C LYS A 78 -2.54 20.64 9.03
N GLU A 79 -3.38 21.62 9.31
CA GLU A 79 -3.32 22.47 10.51
C GLU A 79 -3.21 21.64 11.82
N ASN A 80 -3.97 20.56 11.91
CA ASN A 80 -3.98 19.68 13.08
C ASN A 80 -2.76 18.75 13.19
N LEU A 81 -1.90 18.67 12.18
CA LEU A 81 -0.69 17.83 12.14
C LEU A 81 0.61 18.62 12.00
N ALA A 82 0.53 19.91 11.66
CA ALA A 82 1.69 20.77 11.43
C ALA A 82 2.61 20.94 12.67
N HIS A 83 2.10 20.57 13.86
CA HIS A 83 2.88 20.60 15.11
C HIS A 83 3.72 19.34 15.36
N LEU A 84 3.51 18.27 14.58
CA LEU A 84 4.25 17.02 14.77
C LEU A 84 5.72 17.17 14.33
N PRO A 85 6.66 16.58 15.08
CA PRO A 85 8.07 16.57 14.69
C PRO A 85 8.27 15.56 13.54
N VAL A 86 8.31 16.06 12.31
CA VAL A 86 8.43 15.25 11.08
C VAL A 86 9.84 15.35 10.54
N GLU A 87 10.45 14.21 10.22
CA GLU A 87 11.65 14.14 9.41
C GLU A 87 11.23 14.16 7.94
N GLU A 88 11.41 15.30 7.29
CA GLU A 88 11.02 15.50 5.90
C GLU A 88 12.07 14.96 4.93
N PHE A 89 11.60 14.38 3.81
CA PHE A 89 12.42 13.91 2.71
C PHE A 89 11.81 14.33 1.34
N ASP A 90 12.61 14.24 0.28
CA ASP A 90 12.15 14.46 -1.07
C ASP A 90 11.88 13.10 -1.78
N PRO A 91 10.83 13.01 -2.64
CA PRO A 91 10.55 11.77 -3.39
C PRO A 91 11.76 11.36 -4.27
N GLY A 92 12.27 10.16 -4.04
CA GLY A 92 13.48 9.62 -4.66
C GLY A 92 14.63 9.42 -3.67
N ASP A 93 14.52 9.92 -2.46
CA ASP A 93 15.49 9.68 -1.40
C ASP A 93 15.46 8.23 -0.91
N THR A 94 16.58 7.79 -0.37
CA THR A 94 16.71 6.50 0.33
C THR A 94 17.03 6.75 1.78
N LEU A 95 16.14 6.27 2.67
CA LEU A 95 16.19 6.53 4.11
C LEU A 95 16.65 5.27 4.87
N PRO A 96 17.62 5.34 5.75
CA PRO A 96 17.98 4.25 6.65
C PRO A 96 16.98 4.24 7.83
N ILE A 97 16.03 3.32 7.83
CA ILE A 97 14.98 3.24 8.87
C ILE A 97 14.91 1.81 9.41
N ALA A 98 14.92 1.65 10.73
CA ALA A 98 14.79 0.36 11.43
C ALA A 98 15.74 -0.74 10.90
N GLY A 99 16.95 -0.37 10.47
CA GLY A 99 17.97 -1.29 9.97
C GLY A 99 17.78 -1.75 8.53
N ILE A 100 16.86 -1.13 7.77
CA ILE A 100 16.66 -1.37 6.34
C ILE A 100 16.77 -0.08 5.52
N HIS A 101 16.94 -0.22 4.22
CA HIS A 101 16.95 0.91 3.28
C HIS A 101 15.56 1.09 2.67
N VAL A 102 14.91 2.21 2.99
CA VAL A 102 13.59 2.58 2.46
C VAL A 102 13.78 3.54 1.32
N GLN A 103 13.63 3.06 0.10
CA GLN A 103 13.68 3.87 -1.12
C GLN A 103 12.30 4.43 -1.42
N THR A 104 12.22 5.75 -1.61
CA THR A 104 10.98 6.46 -1.92
C THR A 104 10.84 6.74 -3.41
N TYR A 105 9.62 6.90 -3.89
CA TYR A 105 9.34 7.36 -5.26
C TYR A 105 8.00 8.08 -5.31
N SER A 106 7.84 9.01 -6.26
CA SER A 106 6.57 9.74 -6.45
C SER A 106 5.49 8.81 -6.99
N THR A 107 4.28 8.90 -6.43
CA THR A 107 3.07 8.34 -7.02
C THR A 107 2.29 9.45 -7.76
N SER A 108 1.35 9.07 -8.62
CA SER A 108 0.49 10.00 -9.35
C SER A 108 -0.86 10.11 -8.64
N HIS A 109 -0.96 11.07 -7.71
CA HIS A 109 -2.18 11.29 -6.93
C HIS A 109 -2.47 12.79 -6.73
N ASP A 110 -3.70 13.15 -6.39
CA ASP A 110 -4.16 14.54 -6.32
C ASP A 110 -3.92 15.22 -4.95
N VAL A 111 -2.71 15.04 -4.41
CA VAL A 111 -2.22 15.51 -3.11
C VAL A 111 -0.82 16.11 -3.21
N ILE A 112 -0.28 16.60 -2.08
CA ILE A 112 1.06 17.21 -2.03
C ILE A 112 2.11 16.09 -1.90
N ASN A 113 3.06 16.03 -2.85
CA ASN A 113 4.22 15.13 -2.83
C ASN A 113 3.94 13.67 -2.42
N PRO A 114 2.95 12.97 -3.03
CA PRO A 114 2.61 11.61 -2.67
C PRO A 114 3.74 10.65 -3.04
N VAL A 115 3.95 9.64 -2.17
CA VAL A 115 5.05 8.68 -2.33
C VAL A 115 4.61 7.24 -2.14
N GLY A 116 5.28 6.35 -2.87
CA GLY A 116 5.33 4.93 -2.58
C GLY A 116 6.72 4.54 -2.06
N TYR A 117 6.85 3.30 -1.61
CA TYR A 117 8.04 2.82 -0.93
C TYR A 117 8.54 1.50 -1.51
N ARG A 118 9.87 1.33 -1.52
CA ARG A 118 10.51 0.04 -1.61
C ARG A 118 11.39 -0.15 -0.37
N PHE A 119 11.13 -1.19 0.38
CA PHE A 119 11.89 -1.60 1.55
C PHE A 119 12.90 -2.66 1.11
N ASN A 120 14.18 -2.44 1.41
CA ASN A 120 15.27 -3.34 1.04
C ASN A 120 16.06 -3.75 2.29
N ALA A 121 16.16 -5.04 2.53
CA ALA A 121 16.95 -5.63 3.61
C ALA A 121 17.72 -6.85 3.09
N LEU A 122 19.06 -6.79 3.08
CA LEU A 122 19.89 -7.87 2.54
C LEU A 122 19.41 -8.31 1.15
N ASP A 123 18.98 -9.57 1.03
CA ASP A 123 18.48 -10.14 -0.23
C ASP A 123 16.95 -10.08 -0.36
N ASP A 124 16.25 -9.40 0.56
CA ASP A 124 14.79 -9.26 0.57
C ASP A 124 14.32 -7.86 0.17
N SER A 125 13.15 -7.79 -0.46
CA SER A 125 12.56 -6.53 -0.84
C SER A 125 11.03 -6.57 -0.89
N ILE A 126 10.42 -5.48 -0.39
CA ILE A 126 8.98 -5.27 -0.41
C ILE A 126 8.70 -3.99 -1.20
N GLY A 127 7.91 -4.08 -2.26
CA GLY A 127 7.37 -2.93 -2.97
C GLY A 127 5.98 -2.57 -2.46
N PHE A 128 5.75 -1.28 -2.22
CA PHE A 128 4.47 -0.77 -1.71
C PHE A 128 4.00 0.41 -2.57
N ALA A 129 2.90 0.22 -3.30
CA ALA A 129 2.29 1.20 -4.19
C ALA A 129 0.80 1.31 -3.90
N THR A 130 0.39 2.40 -3.29
CA THR A 130 -1.01 2.76 -3.02
C THR A 130 -1.30 4.14 -3.58
N ASP A 131 -2.57 4.42 -3.84
CA ASP A 131 -3.05 5.75 -4.22
C ASP A 131 -2.25 6.35 -5.37
N THR A 132 -2.43 5.73 -6.52
CA THR A 132 -1.81 6.18 -7.77
C THR A 132 -2.72 5.89 -8.96
N GLY A 133 -2.97 6.89 -9.80
CA GLY A 133 -3.75 6.70 -11.03
C GLY A 133 -2.94 6.09 -12.18
N GLU A 134 -1.61 6.15 -12.07
CA GLU A 134 -0.67 5.51 -13.00
C GLU A 134 0.69 5.26 -12.33
N LEU A 135 1.45 4.31 -12.84
CA LEU A 135 2.84 4.09 -12.43
C LEU A 135 3.79 4.66 -13.48
N SER A 136 4.63 5.59 -13.06
CA SER A 136 5.70 6.12 -13.92
C SER A 136 6.75 5.04 -14.22
N SER A 137 7.51 5.20 -15.30
CA SER A 137 8.64 4.29 -15.62
C SER A 137 9.67 4.22 -14.48
N LYS A 138 9.86 5.32 -13.72
CA LYS A 138 10.72 5.34 -12.53
C LYS A 138 10.14 4.48 -11.40
N ALA A 139 8.83 4.58 -11.14
CA ALA A 139 8.15 3.75 -10.15
C ALA A 139 8.22 2.26 -10.52
N ILE A 140 7.97 1.94 -11.79
CA ILE A 140 8.10 0.56 -12.33
C ILE A 140 9.52 0.05 -12.09
N GLY A 141 10.56 0.81 -12.45
CA GLY A 141 11.95 0.42 -12.26
C GLY A 141 12.33 0.18 -10.79
N ILE A 142 11.73 0.95 -9.87
CA ILE A 142 11.95 0.78 -8.42
C ILE A 142 11.19 -0.44 -7.88
N LEU A 143 9.96 -0.65 -8.29
CA LEU A 143 9.10 -1.73 -7.77
C LEU A 143 9.39 -3.10 -8.39
N LYS A 144 9.99 -3.13 -9.57
CA LYS A 144 10.29 -4.38 -10.28
C LYS A 144 11.18 -5.28 -9.43
N ASP A 145 10.93 -6.57 -9.53
CA ASP A 145 11.78 -7.60 -8.90
C ASP A 145 11.74 -7.62 -7.36
N CYS A 146 10.69 -7.05 -6.74
CA CYS A 146 10.46 -7.22 -5.32
C CYS A 146 9.96 -8.64 -5.02
N ARG A 147 10.44 -9.24 -3.91
CA ARG A 147 9.93 -10.55 -3.45
C ARG A 147 8.46 -10.44 -3.04
N VAL A 148 8.10 -9.38 -2.33
CA VAL A 148 6.72 -9.05 -1.99
C VAL A 148 6.34 -7.76 -2.72
N LEU A 149 5.20 -7.77 -3.39
CA LEU A 149 4.64 -6.60 -4.06
C LEU A 149 3.22 -6.34 -3.55
N ALA A 150 3.05 -5.26 -2.81
CA ALA A 150 1.75 -4.74 -2.38
C ALA A 150 1.34 -3.61 -3.33
N LEU A 151 0.37 -3.89 -4.19
CA LEU A 151 -0.03 -3.01 -5.29
C LEU A 151 -1.51 -2.66 -5.19
N GLU A 152 -1.83 -1.39 -5.39
CA GLU A 152 -3.20 -0.92 -5.48
C GLU A 152 -3.97 -1.67 -6.58
N SER A 153 -5.22 -2.01 -6.27
CA SER A 153 -6.22 -2.49 -7.23
C SER A 153 -7.59 -1.99 -6.76
N ASN A 154 -7.81 -0.69 -7.00
CA ASN A 154 -8.85 0.06 -6.30
C ASN A 154 -10.25 -0.30 -6.78
N HIS A 155 -10.51 -0.28 -8.09
CA HIS A 155 -11.87 -0.38 -8.61
C HIS A 155 -11.98 -1.27 -9.85
N ASP A 156 -13.14 -1.88 -9.99
CA ASP A 156 -13.63 -2.40 -11.26
C ASP A 156 -14.30 -1.26 -12.04
N VAL A 157 -13.90 -1.07 -13.29
CA VAL A 157 -14.36 0.07 -14.11
C VAL A 157 -15.87 0.03 -14.35
N THR A 158 -16.44 -1.16 -14.53
CA THR A 158 -17.90 -1.34 -14.74
C THR A 158 -18.66 -1.01 -13.47
N MET A 159 -18.25 -1.57 -12.33
CA MET A 159 -18.86 -1.27 -11.02
C MET A 159 -18.78 0.22 -10.69
N LEU A 160 -17.64 0.89 -10.98
CA LEU A 160 -17.49 2.31 -10.73
C LEU A 160 -18.45 3.15 -11.60
N ARG A 161 -18.57 2.81 -12.89
CA ARG A 161 -19.43 3.55 -13.83
C ARG A 161 -20.93 3.36 -13.58
N GLU A 162 -21.31 2.18 -13.15
CA GLU A 162 -22.70 1.81 -12.83
C GLU A 162 -23.05 2.05 -11.35
N GLY A 163 -22.06 2.34 -10.53
CA GLY A 163 -22.18 2.52 -9.09
C GLY A 163 -22.80 3.87 -8.68
N PRO A 164 -23.01 4.06 -7.37
CA PRO A 164 -23.75 5.20 -6.83
C PRO A 164 -22.97 6.52 -6.85
N TYR A 165 -21.69 6.51 -7.21
CA TYR A 165 -20.84 7.71 -7.16
C TYR A 165 -21.26 8.72 -8.24
N PRO A 166 -21.29 10.04 -7.91
CA PRO A 166 -21.56 11.07 -8.89
C PRO A 166 -20.45 11.12 -9.95
N ARG A 167 -20.80 11.56 -11.18
CA ARG A 167 -19.88 11.54 -12.33
C ARG A 167 -18.55 12.21 -12.08
N PHE A 168 -18.52 13.36 -11.40
CA PHE A 168 -17.28 14.06 -11.12
C PHE A 168 -16.30 13.24 -10.26
N LEU A 169 -16.84 12.41 -9.32
CA LEU A 169 -16.03 11.53 -8.49
C LEU A 169 -15.57 10.31 -9.29
N GLN A 170 -16.41 9.76 -10.17
CA GLN A 170 -16.01 8.68 -11.08
C GLN A 170 -14.87 9.12 -11.99
N GLU A 171 -14.96 10.34 -12.58
CA GLU A 171 -13.92 10.90 -13.44
C GLU A 171 -12.61 11.16 -12.68
N ARG A 172 -12.70 11.66 -11.44
CA ARG A 172 -11.54 11.82 -10.56
C ARG A 172 -10.85 10.50 -10.29
N ILE A 173 -11.60 9.45 -9.93
CA ILE A 173 -11.07 8.11 -9.65
C ILE A 173 -10.39 7.51 -10.90
N LEU A 174 -10.99 7.68 -12.07
CA LEU A 174 -10.50 7.18 -13.36
C LEU A 174 -9.32 7.97 -13.94
N SER A 175 -9.01 9.14 -13.38
CA SER A 175 -7.93 10.00 -13.89
C SER A 175 -6.55 9.43 -13.60
N THR A 176 -5.52 9.95 -14.28
CA THR A 176 -4.11 9.61 -14.01
C THR A 176 -3.64 10.02 -12.61
N LYS A 177 -4.40 10.88 -11.90
CA LYS A 177 -4.17 11.27 -10.51
C LYS A 177 -5.17 10.63 -9.54
N GLY A 178 -5.98 9.68 -10.01
CA GLY A 178 -6.94 8.95 -9.21
C GLY A 178 -6.35 7.66 -8.64
N HIS A 179 -6.90 6.53 -9.07
CA HIS A 179 -6.53 5.20 -8.57
C HIS A 179 -6.42 4.18 -9.71
N LEU A 180 -5.55 3.19 -9.55
CA LEU A 180 -5.47 2.07 -10.48
C LEU A 180 -6.75 1.25 -10.46
N SER A 181 -7.35 1.03 -11.64
CA SER A 181 -8.36 -0.01 -11.83
C SER A 181 -7.73 -1.40 -11.75
N ASN A 182 -8.57 -2.43 -11.59
CA ASN A 182 -8.12 -3.83 -11.60
C ASN A 182 -7.31 -4.16 -12.86
N ASN A 183 -7.73 -3.65 -14.02
CA ASN A 183 -7.03 -3.90 -15.29
C ASN A 183 -5.69 -3.19 -15.37
N GLN A 184 -5.61 -1.93 -14.94
CA GLN A 184 -4.35 -1.19 -14.91
C GLN A 184 -3.36 -1.80 -13.92
N ALA A 185 -3.82 -2.21 -12.73
CA ALA A 185 -3.02 -2.90 -11.76
C ALA A 185 -2.50 -4.26 -12.28
N ALA A 186 -3.35 -5.01 -12.97
CA ALA A 186 -2.98 -6.28 -13.59
C ALA A 186 -1.95 -6.12 -14.72
N GLU A 187 -2.07 -5.07 -15.53
CA GLU A 187 -1.09 -4.74 -16.58
C GLU A 187 0.25 -4.32 -15.95
N ALA A 188 0.23 -3.47 -14.92
CA ALA A 188 1.44 -3.12 -14.18
C ALA A 188 2.11 -4.36 -13.57
N ALA A 189 1.34 -5.29 -13.03
CA ALA A 189 1.88 -6.52 -12.45
C ALA A 189 2.64 -7.38 -13.48
N ARG A 190 2.29 -7.34 -14.78
CA ARG A 190 3.07 -8.02 -15.83
C ARG A 190 4.51 -7.51 -15.97
N GLU A 191 4.70 -6.22 -15.73
CA GLU A 191 6.03 -5.60 -15.80
C GLU A 191 6.82 -5.76 -14.50
N LEU A 192 6.13 -5.78 -13.37
CA LEU A 192 6.72 -5.76 -12.04
C LEU A 192 7.10 -7.15 -11.52
N VAL A 193 6.25 -8.14 -11.80
CA VAL A 193 6.42 -9.51 -11.30
C VAL A 193 7.49 -10.24 -12.11
N THR A 194 8.46 -10.78 -11.39
CA THR A 194 9.54 -11.61 -11.96
C THR A 194 9.61 -12.95 -11.24
N ASP A 195 10.58 -13.78 -11.57
CA ASP A 195 10.81 -15.06 -10.87
C ASP A 195 11.24 -14.90 -9.41
N ARG A 196 11.60 -13.68 -8.99
CA ARG A 196 11.87 -13.35 -7.58
C ARG A 196 10.62 -13.03 -6.78
N THR A 197 9.53 -12.64 -7.45
CA THR A 197 8.30 -12.24 -6.77
C THR A 197 7.54 -13.46 -6.28
N GLU A 198 7.39 -13.59 -4.99
CA GLU A 198 6.71 -14.71 -4.32
C GLU A 198 5.30 -14.35 -3.86
N GLN A 199 5.05 -13.06 -3.57
CA GLN A 199 3.78 -12.56 -3.06
C GLN A 199 3.33 -11.31 -3.83
N LEU A 200 2.13 -11.33 -4.36
CA LEU A 200 1.43 -10.18 -4.91
C LEU A 200 0.17 -9.93 -4.10
N ILE A 201 0.12 -8.78 -3.43
CA ILE A 201 -0.99 -8.41 -2.56
C ILE A 201 -1.78 -7.28 -3.21
N ALA A 202 -3.02 -7.56 -3.60
CA ALA A 202 -3.96 -6.54 -4.03
C ALA A 202 -4.39 -5.73 -2.80
N MET A 203 -4.13 -4.43 -2.81
CA MET A 203 -4.50 -3.57 -1.69
C MET A 203 -5.29 -2.34 -2.12
N HIS A 204 -5.73 -1.54 -1.16
CA HIS A 204 -6.55 -0.34 -1.38
C HIS A 204 -7.82 -0.59 -2.21
N ILE A 205 -8.48 -1.71 -1.96
CA ILE A 205 -9.65 -2.19 -2.68
C ILE A 205 -10.88 -1.40 -2.23
N SER A 206 -11.58 -0.78 -3.17
CA SER A 206 -12.83 -0.05 -2.90
C SER A 206 -13.92 -1.01 -2.42
N GLN A 207 -14.65 -0.61 -1.37
CA GLN A 207 -15.78 -1.39 -0.86
C GLN A 207 -17.04 -1.24 -1.71
N ASP A 208 -17.19 -0.11 -2.39
CA ASP A 208 -18.38 0.21 -3.19
C ASP A 208 -18.20 -0.18 -4.65
N ASN A 209 -16.99 -0.04 -5.18
CA ASN A 209 -16.73 -0.16 -6.62
C ASN A 209 -15.78 -1.32 -6.97
N ASN A 210 -15.64 -2.29 -6.06
CA ASN A 210 -14.81 -3.47 -6.30
C ASN A 210 -15.23 -4.66 -5.42
N ARG A 211 -14.65 -5.80 -5.73
CA ARG A 211 -14.70 -7.02 -4.90
C ARG A 211 -13.32 -7.66 -4.85
N PRO A 212 -12.84 -8.15 -3.70
CA PRO A 212 -11.54 -8.80 -3.60
C PRO A 212 -11.31 -9.91 -4.64
N SER A 213 -12.34 -10.69 -4.95
CA SER A 213 -12.25 -11.74 -5.97
C SER A 213 -12.05 -11.22 -7.40
N LEU A 214 -12.54 -10.00 -7.73
CA LEU A 214 -12.32 -9.40 -9.04
C LEU A 214 -10.85 -8.98 -9.20
N THR A 215 -10.24 -8.44 -8.14
CA THR A 215 -8.81 -8.08 -8.17
C THR A 215 -7.94 -9.33 -8.38
N VAL A 216 -8.21 -10.40 -7.62
CA VAL A 216 -7.47 -11.67 -7.76
C VAL A 216 -7.64 -12.25 -9.17
N LYS A 217 -8.86 -12.27 -9.71
CA LYS A 217 -9.11 -12.77 -11.08
C LYS A 217 -8.39 -11.94 -12.14
N SER A 218 -8.34 -10.61 -11.99
CA SER A 218 -7.62 -9.74 -12.93
C SER A 218 -6.10 -10.03 -12.91
N TYR A 219 -5.50 -10.14 -11.74
CA TYR A 219 -4.09 -10.52 -11.60
C TYR A 219 -3.83 -11.95 -12.11
N ALA A 220 -4.69 -12.91 -11.77
CA ALA A 220 -4.55 -14.30 -12.20
C ALA A 220 -4.53 -14.41 -13.73
N ASN A 221 -5.47 -13.73 -14.39
CA ASN A 221 -5.54 -13.70 -15.87
C ASN A 221 -4.31 -13.03 -16.50
N ALA A 222 -3.82 -11.94 -15.91
CA ALA A 222 -2.66 -11.21 -16.45
C ALA A 222 -1.35 -11.97 -16.29
N LEU A 223 -1.24 -12.81 -15.25
CA LEU A 223 -0.02 -13.50 -14.85
C LEU A 223 -0.06 -15.01 -15.14
N ASP A 224 -1.07 -15.51 -15.83
CA ASP A 224 -1.29 -16.94 -16.11
C ASP A 224 -1.27 -17.79 -14.82
N ALA A 225 -1.91 -17.26 -13.75
CA ALA A 225 -2.05 -17.95 -12.48
C ALA A 225 -3.40 -18.70 -12.40
N SER A 226 -3.40 -19.81 -11.68
CA SER A 226 -4.62 -20.58 -11.40
C SER A 226 -5.30 -20.06 -10.14
N LEU A 227 -6.63 -19.91 -10.16
CA LEU A 227 -7.40 -19.63 -8.95
C LEU A 227 -7.31 -20.84 -8.01
N ASP A 228 -7.12 -20.58 -6.72
CA ASP A 228 -7.01 -21.61 -5.70
C ASP A 228 -8.39 -22.16 -5.27
N ASP A 229 -9.45 -21.40 -5.52
CA ASP A 229 -10.84 -21.77 -5.25
C ASP A 229 -11.82 -21.14 -6.28
N GLU A 230 -13.05 -21.63 -6.29
CA GLU A 230 -14.11 -21.14 -7.20
C GLU A 230 -14.53 -19.68 -6.93
N LEU A 231 -14.35 -19.21 -5.70
CA LEU A 231 -14.70 -17.83 -5.30
C LEU A 231 -13.66 -16.82 -5.78
N GLY A 232 -12.43 -17.28 -6.05
CA GLY A 232 -11.30 -16.42 -6.41
C GLY A 232 -10.79 -15.64 -5.21
N SER A 233 -10.68 -16.29 -4.04
CA SER A 233 -10.14 -15.69 -2.83
C SER A 233 -8.62 -15.52 -2.91
N SER A 234 -7.94 -16.40 -3.66
CA SER A 234 -6.52 -16.33 -3.98
C SER A 234 -6.22 -17.01 -5.31
N ALA A 235 -5.00 -16.79 -5.80
CA ALA A 235 -4.49 -17.49 -6.99
C ALA A 235 -3.01 -17.83 -6.83
N THR A 236 -2.58 -18.85 -7.54
CA THR A 236 -1.22 -19.35 -7.51
C THR A 236 -0.67 -19.54 -8.92
N ARG A 237 0.58 -19.11 -9.14
CA ARG A 237 1.38 -19.46 -10.31
C ARG A 237 2.65 -20.20 -9.89
N LEU A 238 2.93 -21.34 -10.47
CA LEU A 238 4.21 -22.02 -10.30
C LEU A 238 5.26 -21.40 -11.23
N GLN A 239 6.43 -21.07 -10.69
CA GLN A 239 7.55 -20.45 -11.40
C GLN A 239 8.79 -21.34 -11.20
N GLY A 240 8.84 -22.46 -11.93
CA GLY A 240 9.84 -23.48 -11.67
C GLY A 240 9.75 -24.01 -10.23
N PRO A 241 10.81 -23.88 -9.40
CA PRO A 241 10.78 -24.32 -8.00
C PRO A 241 10.07 -23.35 -7.06
N ARG A 242 9.76 -22.11 -7.51
CA ARG A 242 9.12 -21.07 -6.72
C ARG A 242 7.63 -20.98 -7.00
N LYS A 243 6.92 -20.33 -6.09
CA LYS A 243 5.48 -20.11 -6.17
C LYS A 243 5.20 -18.61 -6.01
N LEU A 244 4.45 -18.04 -6.96
CA LEU A 244 3.82 -16.74 -6.79
C LEU A 244 2.44 -16.96 -6.17
N SER A 245 2.19 -16.35 -5.01
CA SER A 245 0.87 -16.29 -4.38
C SER A 245 0.25 -14.92 -4.61
N ILE A 246 -1.00 -14.88 -5.03
CA ILE A 246 -1.79 -13.66 -5.29
C ILE A 246 -2.95 -13.64 -4.30
N ARG A 247 -3.03 -12.59 -3.47
CA ARG A 247 -4.07 -12.47 -2.44
C ARG A 247 -4.54 -11.02 -2.28
N PRO A 248 -5.80 -10.79 -1.87
CA PRO A 248 -6.25 -9.46 -1.51
C PRO A 248 -5.91 -9.15 -0.05
N ALA A 249 -5.57 -7.89 0.25
CA ALA A 249 -5.56 -7.40 1.62
C ALA A 249 -6.99 -7.17 2.12
N SER A 250 -7.25 -7.46 3.39
CA SER A 250 -8.56 -7.28 3.99
C SER A 250 -8.72 -5.90 4.63
N GLN A 251 -9.91 -5.30 4.48
CA GLN A 251 -10.28 -4.08 5.20
C GLN A 251 -10.64 -4.37 6.66
N TYR A 252 -11.03 -5.59 6.99
CA TYR A 252 -11.66 -5.92 8.28
C TYR A 252 -10.74 -6.61 9.28
N GLN A 253 -9.71 -7.26 8.81
CA GLN A 253 -8.76 -8.00 9.63
C GLN A 253 -7.35 -7.90 9.06
N PRO A 254 -6.30 -8.10 9.87
CA PRO A 254 -4.92 -8.10 9.38
C PRO A 254 -4.70 -9.18 8.31
N THR A 255 -3.93 -8.85 7.29
CA THR A 255 -3.42 -9.81 6.30
C THR A 255 -1.92 -9.91 6.50
N THR A 256 -1.44 -11.10 6.85
CA THR A 256 -0.02 -11.35 7.11
C THR A 256 0.66 -11.99 5.91
N ILE A 257 1.93 -11.64 5.70
CA ILE A 257 2.82 -12.14 4.66
C ILE A 257 4.14 -12.51 5.34
N GLN A 258 4.59 -13.70 5.09
CA GLN A 258 5.87 -14.21 5.60
C GLN A 258 6.88 -14.36 4.47
#